data_2f49abf9263f7172d6bff6554201fe35
#
_entry.id   2f49abf9263f7172d6bff6554201fe35
#
_cell.length_a   1.000
_cell.length_b   1.000
_cell.length_c   1.000
_cell.angle_alpha   90.00
_cell.angle_beta   90.00
_cell.angle_gamma   90.00
#
_symmetry.space_group_name_H-M   'P 1'
#
loop_
_entity.id
_entity.type
_entity.pdbx_description
1 polymer ?
#
loop_
_entity_poly.entity_id
_entity_poly.type
_entity_poly.pdbx_seq_one_letter_code
_entity_poly.pdbx_strand_id
1 'polypeptide(L)'
;MLEVKNVKVYDLEESVIACRNAMRLEMPEYTEAEFNESLKRAITLCKTPNGSGHQTFLSGIRVSFDLKYPCYISPELQRYHWIDIVTSSSKMHKLLQMNLDMACNEWVSQETIDKMRRLIDDYNSMLKSDSEFGIFYLRGGKVREAHSKAEMLCFQFHKIISECPHGLELFMRVSTNYLQLKTIYHQRKRHKLKFDWGAMCAMIENLPYAKDFGLCCE
;
A
#
# COMPACT_ATOMS: atom_id res chain seq x y z
N MET A 1 -3.67 -8.54 7.61
CA MET A 1 -3.97 -8.85 6.18
C MET A 1 -4.31 -7.56 5.45
N LEU A 2 -4.15 -7.52 4.10
CA LEU A 2 -4.58 -6.33 3.34
C LEU A 2 -6.08 -6.10 3.49
N GLU A 3 -6.46 -4.84 3.70
CA GLU A 3 -7.84 -4.39 3.68
C GLU A 3 -7.94 -3.15 2.79
N VAL A 4 -8.86 -3.17 1.84
CA VAL A 4 -9.08 -2.07 0.88
C VAL A 4 -10.43 -1.43 1.16
N LYS A 5 -10.45 -0.10 1.33
CA LYS A 5 -11.68 0.69 1.59
C LYS A 5 -11.71 1.96 0.74
N ASN A 6 -12.86 2.60 0.73
CA ASN A 6 -13.08 3.93 0.13
C ASN A 6 -12.55 4.02 -1.31
N VAL A 7 -12.82 3.00 -2.12
CA VAL A 7 -12.42 2.94 -3.54
C VAL A 7 -13.23 3.95 -4.34
N LYS A 8 -12.52 4.76 -5.12
CA LYS A 8 -13.12 5.72 -6.06
C LYS A 8 -12.42 5.62 -7.40
N VAL A 9 -13.20 5.68 -8.48
CA VAL A 9 -12.73 5.72 -9.86
C VAL A 9 -13.05 7.09 -10.44
N TYR A 10 -12.10 7.66 -11.17
CA TYR A 10 -12.19 8.96 -11.81
C TYR A 10 -11.77 8.87 -13.27
N ASP A 11 -12.25 9.80 -14.09
CA ASP A 11 -11.90 9.97 -15.52
C ASP A 11 -12.13 8.71 -16.37
N LEU A 12 -13.12 7.87 -15.98
CA LEU A 12 -13.42 6.62 -16.69
C LEU A 12 -14.04 6.93 -18.07
N GLU A 13 -15.07 7.75 -18.09
CA GLU A 13 -15.80 8.08 -19.33
C GLU A 13 -14.90 8.87 -20.27
N GLU A 14 -14.20 9.86 -19.76
CA GLU A 14 -13.28 10.72 -20.50
C GLU A 14 -12.14 9.92 -21.13
N SER A 15 -11.54 9.02 -20.37
CA SER A 15 -10.46 8.15 -20.84
C SER A 15 -10.93 7.15 -21.89
N VAL A 16 -12.13 6.59 -21.72
CA VAL A 16 -12.75 5.68 -22.70
C VAL A 16 -13.05 6.44 -23.99
N ILE A 17 -13.64 7.64 -23.93
CA ILE A 17 -13.90 8.48 -25.09
C ILE A 17 -12.57 8.84 -25.80
N ALA A 18 -11.56 9.21 -25.03
CA ALA A 18 -10.23 9.57 -25.53
C ALA A 18 -9.50 8.43 -26.26
N CYS A 19 -9.84 7.16 -26.03
CA CYS A 19 -9.19 6.03 -26.70
C CYS A 19 -9.29 6.07 -28.25
N ARG A 20 -10.23 6.87 -28.80
CA ARG A 20 -10.45 7.07 -30.24
C ARG A 20 -9.75 8.31 -30.81
N ASN A 21 -9.10 9.14 -29.99
CA ASN A 21 -8.53 10.42 -30.42
C ASN A 21 -7.57 10.31 -31.62
N ALA A 22 -6.84 9.20 -31.73
CA ALA A 22 -5.92 8.96 -32.86
C ALA A 22 -6.62 8.89 -34.22
N MET A 23 -7.94 8.70 -34.25
CA MET A 23 -8.74 8.60 -35.46
C MET A 23 -9.71 9.77 -35.65
N ARG A 24 -9.60 10.82 -34.82
CA ARG A 24 -10.46 12.00 -34.86
C ARG A 24 -9.78 13.14 -35.58
N LEU A 25 -10.59 13.99 -36.21
CA LEU A 25 -10.16 15.26 -36.78
C LEU A 25 -10.51 16.45 -35.87
N GLU A 26 -11.48 16.26 -34.97
CA GLU A 26 -11.96 17.25 -34.02
C GLU A 26 -12.00 16.69 -32.60
N MET A 27 -12.09 17.59 -31.59
CA MET A 27 -12.23 17.18 -30.20
C MET A 27 -13.58 16.49 -29.99
N PRO A 28 -13.63 15.43 -29.15
CA PRO A 28 -14.88 14.74 -28.87
C PRO A 28 -15.82 15.58 -28.01
N GLU A 29 -17.11 15.36 -28.18
CA GLU A 29 -18.10 15.73 -27.20
C GLU A 29 -18.25 14.63 -26.16
N TYR A 30 -18.40 15.01 -24.90
CA TYR A 30 -18.55 14.04 -23.80
C TYR A 30 -20.04 13.76 -23.56
N THR A 31 -20.60 12.92 -24.42
CA THR A 31 -21.99 12.47 -24.35
C THR A 31 -22.09 10.97 -24.08
N GLU A 32 -23.22 10.51 -23.55
CA GLU A 32 -23.48 9.09 -23.31
C GLU A 32 -23.40 8.25 -24.62
N ALA A 33 -23.87 8.81 -25.73
CA ALA A 33 -23.80 8.17 -27.05
C ALA A 33 -22.35 7.96 -27.49
N GLU A 34 -21.49 8.96 -27.32
CA GLU A 34 -20.07 8.92 -27.64
C GLU A 34 -19.33 7.94 -26.73
N PHE A 35 -19.67 7.91 -25.44
CA PHE A 35 -19.13 6.94 -24.50
C PHE A 35 -19.44 5.50 -24.94
N ASN A 36 -20.72 5.21 -25.24
CA ASN A 36 -21.16 3.86 -25.62
C ASN A 36 -20.50 3.37 -26.91
N GLU A 37 -20.27 4.25 -27.88
CA GLU A 37 -19.54 3.93 -29.09
C GLU A 37 -18.04 3.69 -28.82
N SER A 38 -17.43 4.57 -28.03
CA SER A 38 -16.01 4.48 -27.66
C SER A 38 -15.72 3.26 -26.78
N LEU A 39 -16.65 2.85 -25.93
CA LEU A 39 -16.54 1.66 -25.09
C LEU A 39 -16.30 0.38 -25.91
N LYS A 40 -17.03 0.20 -27.03
CA LYS A 40 -16.83 -0.93 -27.94
C LYS A 40 -15.40 -0.97 -28.48
N ARG A 41 -14.86 0.21 -28.82
CA ARG A 41 -13.47 0.34 -29.28
C ARG A 41 -12.48 0.09 -28.16
N ALA A 42 -12.69 0.64 -26.97
CA ALA A 42 -11.85 0.44 -25.78
C ALA A 42 -11.70 -1.06 -25.45
N ILE A 43 -12.80 -1.81 -25.42
CA ILE A 43 -12.81 -3.26 -25.21
C ILE A 43 -11.96 -3.99 -26.27
N THR A 44 -12.06 -3.58 -27.53
CA THR A 44 -11.26 -4.15 -28.62
C THR A 44 -9.77 -3.85 -28.43
N LEU A 45 -9.41 -2.61 -28.04
CA LEU A 45 -8.03 -2.22 -27.79
C LEU A 45 -7.42 -2.98 -26.59
N CYS A 46 -8.22 -3.30 -25.58
CA CYS A 46 -7.78 -4.09 -24.44
C CYS A 46 -7.42 -5.55 -24.75
N LYS A 47 -7.86 -6.08 -25.90
CA LYS A 47 -7.49 -7.42 -26.40
C LYS A 47 -6.14 -7.45 -27.11
N THR A 48 -5.53 -6.30 -27.37
CA THR A 48 -4.19 -6.25 -28.01
C THR A 48 -3.10 -6.67 -27.01
N PRO A 49 -1.94 -7.11 -27.49
CA PRO A 49 -0.84 -7.48 -26.62
C PRO A 49 -0.44 -6.34 -25.66
N ASN A 50 -0.09 -6.70 -24.43
CA ASN A 50 0.42 -5.75 -23.46
C ASN A 50 1.70 -5.09 -24.02
N GLY A 51 1.82 -3.77 -23.82
CA GLY A 51 2.98 -3.01 -24.33
C GLY A 51 2.84 -2.51 -25.78
N SER A 52 1.75 -2.85 -26.49
CA SER A 52 1.49 -2.36 -27.86
C SER A 52 1.13 -0.86 -27.96
N GLY A 53 0.97 -0.17 -26.82
CA GLY A 53 0.54 1.24 -26.75
C GLY A 53 -0.98 1.44 -26.87
N HIS A 54 -1.73 0.47 -27.38
CA HIS A 54 -3.18 0.60 -27.60
C HIS A 54 -3.99 0.67 -26.31
N GLN A 55 -3.44 0.19 -25.19
CA GLN A 55 -4.09 0.19 -23.87
C GLN A 55 -3.76 1.44 -23.04
N THR A 56 -3.07 2.43 -23.61
CA THR A 56 -2.59 3.62 -22.87
C THR A 56 -3.73 4.41 -22.22
N PHE A 57 -4.94 4.43 -22.82
CA PHE A 57 -6.10 5.08 -22.22
C PHE A 57 -6.43 4.58 -20.81
N LEU A 58 -6.09 3.33 -20.47
CA LEU A 58 -6.23 2.78 -19.11
C LEU A 58 -5.39 3.53 -18.08
N SER A 59 -4.33 4.21 -18.49
CA SER A 59 -3.53 5.05 -17.59
C SER A 59 -4.25 6.34 -17.17
N GLY A 60 -5.22 6.79 -17.96
CA GLY A 60 -6.07 7.94 -17.66
C GLY A 60 -7.15 7.62 -16.62
N ILE A 61 -7.61 6.36 -16.53
CA ILE A 61 -8.62 5.95 -15.56
C ILE A 61 -7.96 5.84 -14.18
N ARG A 62 -8.17 6.85 -13.33
CA ARG A 62 -7.56 6.95 -12.01
C ARG A 62 -8.38 6.22 -10.96
N VAL A 63 -7.69 5.55 -10.03
CA VAL A 63 -8.30 4.86 -8.89
C VAL A 63 -7.62 5.29 -7.61
N SER A 64 -8.41 5.70 -6.63
CA SER A 64 -7.92 6.01 -5.29
C SER A 64 -8.62 5.17 -4.24
N PHE A 65 -7.87 4.69 -3.25
CA PHE A 65 -8.41 3.86 -2.17
C PHE A 65 -7.56 3.96 -0.91
N ASP A 66 -8.16 3.61 0.23
CA ASP A 66 -7.45 3.43 1.48
C ASP A 66 -7.00 1.97 1.60
N LEU A 67 -5.76 1.78 1.98
CA LEU A 67 -5.14 0.47 2.12
C LEU A 67 -4.58 0.30 3.53
N LYS A 68 -5.10 -0.70 4.29
CA LYS A 68 -4.45 -1.21 5.48
C LYS A 68 -3.56 -2.37 5.07
N TYR A 69 -2.33 -2.41 5.57
CA TYR A 69 -1.33 -3.38 5.12
C TYR A 69 -0.31 -3.71 6.21
N PRO A 70 0.15 -4.97 6.32
CA PRO A 70 1.28 -5.31 7.18
C PRO A 70 2.61 -4.81 6.58
N CYS A 71 3.55 -4.44 7.44
CA CYS A 71 4.83 -3.84 7.03
C CYS A 71 5.59 -4.67 6.00
N TYR A 72 5.47 -5.99 5.97
CA TYR A 72 6.15 -6.85 4.98
C TYR A 72 5.65 -6.66 3.54
N ILE A 73 4.46 -6.09 3.32
CA ILE A 73 3.93 -5.79 1.98
C ILE A 73 4.52 -4.50 1.40
N SER A 74 4.94 -3.57 2.26
CA SER A 74 5.41 -2.25 1.82
C SER A 74 6.51 -2.29 0.73
N PRO A 75 7.57 -3.12 0.84
CA PRO A 75 8.59 -3.18 -0.21
C PRO A 75 8.08 -3.66 -1.56
N GLU A 76 7.03 -4.49 -1.57
CA GLU A 76 6.42 -4.98 -2.81
C GLU A 76 5.55 -3.90 -3.48
N LEU A 77 4.82 -3.12 -2.67
CA LEU A 77 4.01 -1.99 -3.18
C LEU A 77 4.88 -0.88 -3.75
N GLN A 78 5.99 -0.56 -3.12
CA GLN A 78 6.91 0.50 -3.56
C GLN A 78 7.63 0.21 -4.88
N ARG A 79 7.59 -1.02 -5.37
CA ARG A 79 8.13 -1.39 -6.70
C ARG A 79 7.23 -1.00 -7.86
N TYR A 80 5.97 -0.69 -7.60
CA TYR A 80 5.04 -0.29 -8.64
C TYR A 80 5.18 1.20 -8.94
N HIS A 81 5.61 1.51 -10.15
CA HIS A 81 5.94 2.87 -10.56
C HIS A 81 4.75 3.85 -10.48
N TRP A 82 3.55 3.35 -10.81
CA TRP A 82 2.33 4.16 -10.87
C TRP A 82 1.42 3.95 -9.65
N ILE A 83 2.00 3.68 -8.49
CA ILE A 83 1.32 3.74 -7.20
C ILE A 83 1.85 4.95 -6.43
N ASP A 84 1.02 5.97 -6.34
CA ASP A 84 1.32 7.17 -5.55
C ASP A 84 0.79 6.97 -4.12
N ILE A 85 1.67 7.01 -3.15
CA ILE A 85 1.30 7.03 -1.74
C ILE A 85 1.01 8.48 -1.38
N VAL A 86 -0.27 8.84 -1.28
CA VAL A 86 -0.70 10.20 -0.94
C VAL A 86 -0.27 10.56 0.47
N THR A 87 -0.51 9.66 1.41
CA THR A 87 -0.05 9.75 2.80
C THR A 87 -0.14 8.38 3.46
N SER A 88 0.66 8.16 4.51
CA SER A 88 0.62 6.92 5.28
C SER A 88 0.70 7.18 6.77
N SER A 89 0.18 6.26 7.58
CA SER A 89 0.42 6.25 9.02
C SER A 89 1.91 5.99 9.31
N SER A 90 2.42 6.60 10.35
CA SER A 90 3.84 6.53 10.70
C SER A 90 4.06 5.72 11.97
N LYS A 91 4.76 4.58 11.85
CA LYS A 91 5.22 3.86 13.03
C LYS A 91 6.22 4.66 13.87
N MET A 92 7.02 5.54 13.23
CA MET A 92 8.00 6.38 13.94
C MET A 92 7.33 7.33 14.94
N HIS A 93 6.12 7.82 14.62
CA HIS A 93 5.41 8.77 15.48
C HIS A 93 4.36 8.11 16.39
N LYS A 94 3.86 6.93 16.02
CA LYS A 94 2.69 6.34 16.69
C LYS A 94 2.95 5.02 17.40
N LEU A 95 4.05 4.31 17.11
CA LEU A 95 4.30 2.97 17.64
C LEU A 95 4.20 2.89 19.16
N LEU A 96 4.72 3.90 19.88
CA LEU A 96 4.68 3.95 21.34
C LEU A 96 3.26 4.09 21.93
N GLN A 97 2.28 4.47 21.11
CA GLN A 97 0.89 4.71 21.50
C GLN A 97 -0.08 3.65 20.93
N MET A 98 0.41 2.74 20.07
CA MET A 98 -0.43 1.72 19.43
C MET A 98 -0.85 0.64 20.42
N ASN A 99 -2.10 0.22 20.33
CA ASN A 99 -2.52 -1.05 20.91
C ASN A 99 -1.97 -2.19 20.05
N LEU A 100 -0.90 -2.85 20.50
CA LEU A 100 -0.17 -3.84 19.71
C LEU A 100 -1.01 -5.08 19.38
N ASP A 101 -1.95 -5.46 20.25
CA ASP A 101 -2.85 -6.61 20.00
C ASP A 101 -3.77 -6.36 18.80
N MET A 102 -4.14 -5.09 18.57
CA MET A 102 -4.98 -4.69 17.43
C MET A 102 -4.16 -4.23 16.21
N ALA A 103 -2.93 -3.78 16.45
CA ALA A 103 -2.06 -3.25 15.41
C ALA A 103 -1.22 -4.31 14.71
N CYS A 104 -1.03 -5.47 15.31
CA CYS A 104 -0.34 -6.61 14.70
C CYS A 104 -1.36 -7.57 14.09
N ASN A 105 -1.02 -8.15 12.94
CA ASN A 105 -1.86 -9.18 12.34
C ASN A 105 -1.78 -10.50 13.13
N GLU A 106 -2.69 -11.43 12.84
CA GLU A 106 -2.86 -12.71 13.51
C GLU A 106 -1.65 -13.66 13.42
N TRP A 107 -0.69 -13.38 12.54
CA TRP A 107 0.52 -14.19 12.37
C TRP A 107 1.67 -13.78 13.30
N VAL A 108 1.53 -12.65 14.00
CA VAL A 108 2.50 -12.23 15.01
C VAL A 108 2.22 -12.97 16.32
N SER A 109 3.24 -13.70 16.84
CA SER A 109 3.08 -14.44 18.07
C SER A 109 2.86 -13.52 19.28
N GLN A 110 2.13 -14.01 20.28
CA GLN A 110 1.92 -13.28 21.53
C GLN A 110 3.22 -12.96 22.24
N GLU A 111 4.21 -13.86 22.18
CA GLU A 111 5.53 -13.63 22.73
C GLU A 111 6.22 -12.39 22.13
N THR A 112 6.08 -12.22 20.81
CA THR A 112 6.61 -11.04 20.09
C THR A 112 5.89 -9.75 20.54
N ILE A 113 4.58 -9.80 20.67
CA ILE A 113 3.78 -8.68 21.15
C ILE A 113 4.18 -8.29 22.57
N ASP A 114 4.33 -9.28 23.47
CA ASP A 114 4.71 -9.06 24.87
C ASP A 114 6.15 -8.53 24.99
N LYS A 115 7.06 -9.00 24.14
CA LYS A 115 8.41 -8.44 24.04
C LYS A 115 8.37 -6.95 23.64
N MET A 116 7.60 -6.63 22.63
CA MET A 116 7.44 -5.22 22.19
C MET A 116 6.84 -4.35 23.28
N ARG A 117 5.83 -4.86 24.00
CA ARG A 117 5.19 -4.15 25.12
C ARG A 117 6.21 -3.82 26.19
N ARG A 118 7.01 -4.80 26.62
CA ARG A 118 8.10 -4.57 27.61
C ARG A 118 9.08 -3.49 27.15
N LEU A 119 9.49 -3.50 25.87
CA LEU A 119 10.40 -2.48 25.34
C LEU A 119 9.80 -1.08 25.35
N ILE A 120 8.49 -0.96 25.10
CA ILE A 120 7.76 0.32 25.18
C ILE A 120 7.60 0.76 26.63
N ASP A 121 7.33 -0.14 27.55
CA ASP A 121 7.23 0.14 28.99
C ASP A 121 8.58 0.62 29.55
N ASP A 122 9.68 0.01 29.13
CA ASP A 122 11.03 0.47 29.46
C ASP A 122 11.27 1.91 28.97
N TYR A 123 10.88 2.22 27.73
CA TYR A 123 10.97 3.57 27.19
C TYR A 123 10.16 4.58 28.02
N ASN A 124 8.92 4.23 28.35
CA ASN A 124 8.04 5.08 29.14
C ASN A 124 8.56 5.28 30.57
N SER A 125 9.22 4.26 31.14
CA SER A 125 9.86 4.34 32.44
C SER A 125 11.09 5.26 32.41
N MET A 126 11.93 5.13 31.38
CA MET A 126 13.05 6.06 31.15
C MET A 126 12.57 7.50 30.97
N LEU A 127 11.44 7.72 30.26
CA LEU A 127 10.86 9.04 30.05
C LEU A 127 10.48 9.71 31.39
N LYS A 128 10.04 8.93 32.38
CA LYS A 128 9.64 9.43 33.72
C LYS A 128 10.80 9.52 34.70
N SER A 129 11.92 8.86 34.44
CA SER A 129 13.11 8.83 35.29
C SER A 129 13.90 10.15 35.17
N ASP A 130 14.57 10.54 36.23
CA ASP A 130 15.54 11.66 36.26
C ASP A 130 16.97 11.21 35.93
N SER A 131 17.16 9.94 35.56
CA SER A 131 18.47 9.39 35.18
C SER A 131 18.97 10.00 33.88
N GLU A 132 20.23 10.40 33.87
CA GLU A 132 20.95 10.92 32.69
C GLU A 132 22.00 9.94 32.17
N PHE A 133 22.18 8.79 32.83
CA PHE A 133 23.14 7.77 32.44
C PHE A 133 22.48 6.40 32.29
N GLY A 134 22.87 5.67 31.25
CA GLY A 134 22.41 4.31 31.01
C GLY A 134 23.39 3.48 30.19
N ILE A 135 23.40 2.17 30.44
CA ILE A 135 24.22 1.22 29.70
C ILE A 135 23.31 0.30 28.88
N PHE A 136 23.56 0.23 27.58
CA PHE A 136 22.80 -0.59 26.63
C PHE A 136 23.65 -1.73 26.11
N TYR A 137 23.22 -2.95 26.42
CA TYR A 137 23.85 -4.18 25.91
C TYR A 137 23.24 -4.53 24.55
N LEU A 138 24.11 -4.66 23.54
CA LEU A 138 23.74 -4.93 22.16
C LEU A 138 24.19 -6.33 21.75
N ARG A 139 23.67 -6.79 20.60
CA ARG A 139 24.04 -8.08 20.01
C ARG A 139 25.55 -8.18 19.81
N GLY A 140 26.11 -9.37 20.09
CA GLY A 140 27.55 -9.64 19.93
C GLY A 140 28.42 -9.07 21.06
N GLY A 141 27.86 -8.82 22.25
CA GLY A 141 28.58 -8.31 23.41
C GLY A 141 29.00 -6.85 23.34
N LYS A 142 28.49 -6.12 22.33
CA LYS A 142 28.72 -4.67 22.20
C LYS A 142 27.98 -3.92 23.31
N VAL A 143 28.58 -2.87 23.81
CA VAL A 143 27.98 -1.97 24.82
C VAL A 143 27.96 -0.56 24.29
N ARG A 144 26.88 0.17 24.59
CA ARG A 144 26.77 1.62 24.40
C ARG A 144 26.41 2.27 25.71
N GLU A 145 27.09 3.36 26.02
CA GLU A 145 26.79 4.23 27.14
C GLU A 145 26.03 5.45 26.64
N ALA A 146 24.98 5.80 27.34
CA ALA A 146 24.24 7.04 27.13
C ALA A 146 24.58 8.02 28.26
N HIS A 147 24.93 9.23 27.91
CA HIS A 147 25.37 10.27 28.85
C HIS A 147 24.36 11.41 28.95
N SER A 148 23.15 11.18 28.45
CA SER A 148 22.02 12.09 28.60
C SER A 148 20.70 11.33 28.49
N LYS A 149 19.63 11.87 29.05
CA LYS A 149 18.28 11.33 28.93
C LYS A 149 17.87 11.21 27.45
N ALA A 150 18.22 12.19 26.61
CA ALA A 150 17.92 12.16 25.19
C ALA A 150 18.59 10.99 24.47
N GLU A 151 19.86 10.67 24.79
CA GLU A 151 20.55 9.51 24.23
C GLU A 151 19.95 8.20 24.72
N MET A 152 19.58 8.10 26.00
CA MET A 152 18.90 6.92 26.55
C MET A 152 17.61 6.62 25.79
N LEU A 153 16.75 7.64 25.62
CA LEU A 153 15.50 7.50 24.88
C LEU A 153 15.74 7.17 23.40
N CYS A 154 16.74 7.76 22.78
CA CYS A 154 17.12 7.47 21.39
C CYS A 154 17.56 6.02 21.24
N PHE A 155 18.42 5.49 22.11
CA PHE A 155 18.90 4.10 22.04
C PHE A 155 17.77 3.10 22.29
N GLN A 156 16.91 3.35 23.28
CA GLN A 156 15.74 2.51 23.54
C GLN A 156 14.77 2.52 22.35
N PHE A 157 14.55 3.68 21.75
CA PHE A 157 13.69 3.78 20.56
C PHE A 157 14.26 3.02 19.36
N HIS A 158 15.59 3.09 19.12
CA HIS A 158 16.26 2.26 18.11
C HIS A 158 16.03 0.77 18.35
N LYS A 159 16.10 0.31 19.61
CA LYS A 159 15.82 -1.07 19.99
C LYS A 159 14.38 -1.45 19.67
N ILE A 160 13.42 -0.62 20.02
CA ILE A 160 11.99 -0.81 19.71
C ILE A 160 11.77 -0.94 18.20
N ILE A 161 12.29 -0.02 17.40
CA ILE A 161 12.11 -0.03 15.93
C ILE A 161 12.78 -1.26 15.31
N SER A 162 13.95 -1.68 15.82
CA SER A 162 14.68 -2.85 15.29
C SER A 162 13.98 -4.17 15.59
N GLU A 163 13.25 -4.24 16.70
CA GLU A 163 12.52 -5.44 17.13
C GLU A 163 11.05 -5.43 16.66
N CYS A 164 10.61 -4.35 16.00
CA CYS A 164 9.24 -4.19 15.53
C CYS A 164 8.87 -5.30 14.53
N PRO A 165 7.79 -6.05 14.77
CA PRO A 165 7.41 -7.15 13.89
C PRO A 165 6.97 -6.66 12.51
N HIS A 166 7.34 -7.40 11.48
CA HIS A 166 6.89 -7.12 10.10
C HIS A 166 5.38 -7.29 9.90
N GLY A 167 4.70 -7.99 10.80
CA GLY A 167 3.25 -8.13 10.82
C GLY A 167 2.51 -6.95 11.46
N LEU A 168 3.23 -5.89 11.89
CA LEU A 168 2.59 -4.63 12.30
C LEU A 168 1.85 -4.03 11.08
N GLU A 169 0.58 -3.69 11.27
CA GLU A 169 -0.28 -3.15 10.23
C GLU A 169 -0.31 -1.62 10.28
N LEU A 170 -0.11 -1.04 9.13
CA LEU A 170 -0.20 0.38 8.87
C LEU A 170 -1.29 0.65 7.84
N PHE A 171 -1.63 1.90 7.62
CA PHE A 171 -2.57 2.28 6.57
C PHE A 171 -2.04 3.45 5.74
N MET A 172 -2.50 3.53 4.49
CA MET A 172 -2.15 4.60 3.58
C MET A 172 -3.32 4.93 2.66
N ARG A 173 -3.34 6.15 2.16
CA ARG A 173 -4.14 6.52 0.99
C ARG A 173 -3.30 6.33 -0.27
N VAL A 174 -3.86 5.64 -1.26
CA VAL A 174 -3.20 5.31 -2.52
C VAL A 174 -3.94 5.96 -3.67
N SER A 175 -3.19 6.43 -4.68
CA SER A 175 -3.70 6.81 -5.99
C SER A 175 -2.94 6.05 -7.07
N THR A 176 -3.67 5.47 -8.02
CA THR A 176 -3.11 4.65 -9.11
C THR A 176 -4.02 4.72 -10.35
N ASN A 177 -3.81 3.85 -11.31
CA ASN A 177 -4.62 3.77 -12.52
C ASN A 177 -4.90 2.33 -12.95
N TYR A 178 -5.83 2.16 -13.90
CA TYR A 178 -6.23 0.83 -14.39
C TYR A 178 -5.07 0.05 -15.03
N LEU A 179 -4.18 0.71 -15.74
CA LEU A 179 -3.05 0.02 -16.38
C LEU A 179 -2.09 -0.59 -15.34
N GLN A 180 -1.82 0.16 -14.25
CA GLN A 180 -1.02 -0.35 -13.14
C GLN A 180 -1.75 -1.46 -12.38
N LEU A 181 -3.06 -1.32 -12.13
CA LEU A 181 -3.86 -2.33 -11.45
C LEU A 181 -3.93 -3.63 -12.26
N LYS A 182 -4.02 -3.56 -13.58
CA LYS A 182 -3.90 -4.72 -14.48
C LYS A 182 -2.58 -5.44 -14.26
N THR A 183 -1.46 -4.71 -14.21
CA THR A 183 -0.13 -5.28 -13.95
C THR A 183 -0.07 -5.95 -12.57
N ILE A 184 -0.60 -5.29 -11.53
CA ILE A 184 -0.66 -5.83 -10.17
C ILE A 184 -1.44 -7.14 -10.14
N TYR A 185 -2.65 -7.16 -10.72
CA TYR A 185 -3.48 -8.35 -10.74
C TYR A 185 -2.76 -9.55 -11.34
N HIS A 186 -2.19 -9.41 -12.54
CA HIS A 186 -1.48 -10.49 -13.22
C HIS A 186 -0.26 -11.00 -12.45
N GLN A 187 0.44 -10.14 -11.73
CA GLN A 187 1.60 -10.51 -10.91
C GLN A 187 1.20 -11.12 -9.56
N ARG A 188 0.03 -10.77 -9.02
CA ARG A 188 -0.34 -11.08 -7.63
C ARG A 188 -1.43 -12.13 -7.48
N LYS A 189 -2.23 -12.43 -8.51
CA LYS A 189 -3.33 -13.42 -8.43
C LYS A 189 -2.86 -14.83 -8.01
N ARG A 190 -1.60 -15.18 -8.24
CA ARG A 190 -0.98 -16.46 -7.83
C ARG A 190 0.18 -16.28 -6.84
N HIS A 191 0.17 -15.17 -6.10
CA HIS A 191 1.26 -14.86 -5.19
C HIS A 191 1.24 -15.76 -3.95
N LYS A 192 2.43 -16.01 -3.33
CA LYS A 192 2.56 -16.81 -2.10
C LYS A 192 1.77 -16.23 -0.92
N LEU A 193 1.73 -14.90 -0.80
CA LEU A 193 0.94 -14.16 0.19
C LEU A 193 -0.49 -13.96 -0.33
N LYS A 194 -1.17 -15.06 -0.66
CA LYS A 194 -2.50 -15.02 -1.30
C LYS A 194 -3.59 -14.39 -0.44
N PHE A 195 -3.47 -14.49 0.90
CA PHE A 195 -4.43 -13.91 1.83
C PHE A 195 -4.36 -12.38 1.85
N ASP A 196 -3.16 -11.82 1.63
CA ASP A 196 -2.98 -10.37 1.50
C ASP A 196 -3.39 -9.91 0.11
N TRP A 197 -2.69 -10.38 -0.93
CA TRP A 197 -2.94 -9.94 -2.31
C TRP A 197 -4.33 -10.31 -2.83
N GLY A 198 -5.00 -11.30 -2.24
CA GLY A 198 -6.38 -11.66 -2.57
C GLY A 198 -7.36 -10.51 -2.39
N ALA A 199 -7.24 -9.73 -1.32
CA ALA A 199 -8.08 -8.54 -1.10
C ALA A 199 -7.87 -7.47 -2.18
N MET A 200 -6.62 -7.25 -2.61
CA MET A 200 -6.29 -6.35 -3.72
C MET A 200 -6.85 -6.87 -5.04
N CYS A 201 -6.70 -8.17 -5.33
CA CYS A 201 -7.24 -8.77 -6.54
C CYS A 201 -8.78 -8.68 -6.57
N ALA A 202 -9.44 -8.97 -5.45
CA ALA A 202 -10.89 -8.86 -5.33
C ALA A 202 -11.37 -7.41 -5.54
N MET A 203 -10.64 -6.41 -5.04
CA MET A 203 -10.94 -5.01 -5.32
C MET A 203 -10.86 -4.73 -6.83
N ILE A 204 -9.79 -5.18 -7.50
CA ILE A 204 -9.61 -4.96 -8.94
C ILE A 204 -10.72 -5.64 -9.75
N GLU A 205 -11.14 -6.84 -9.38
CA GLU A 205 -12.23 -7.58 -10.04
C GLU A 205 -13.59 -6.85 -9.96
N ASN A 206 -13.79 -6.06 -8.90
CA ASN A 206 -15.03 -5.30 -8.67
C ASN A 206 -15.00 -3.87 -9.25
N LEU A 207 -13.94 -3.46 -9.93
CA LEU A 207 -13.89 -2.17 -10.60
C LEU A 207 -14.81 -2.14 -11.83
N PRO A 208 -15.38 -0.98 -12.19
CA PRO A 208 -16.15 -0.83 -13.42
C PRO A 208 -15.38 -1.33 -14.65
N TYR A 209 -16.03 -2.15 -15.47
CA TYR A 209 -15.47 -2.73 -16.70
C TYR A 209 -14.16 -3.52 -16.52
N ALA A 210 -13.83 -3.97 -15.31
CA ALA A 210 -12.58 -4.68 -15.03
C ALA A 210 -12.36 -5.90 -15.93
N LYS A 211 -13.40 -6.70 -16.15
CA LYS A 211 -13.36 -7.86 -17.04
C LYS A 211 -13.26 -7.46 -18.50
N ASP A 212 -14.08 -6.50 -18.94
CA ASP A 212 -14.13 -6.02 -20.32
C ASP A 212 -12.80 -5.41 -20.77
N PHE A 213 -12.11 -4.70 -19.88
CA PHE A 213 -10.79 -4.10 -20.12
C PHE A 213 -9.64 -5.08 -19.84
N GLY A 214 -9.94 -6.31 -19.46
CA GLY A 214 -8.94 -7.34 -19.21
C GLY A 214 -8.00 -7.04 -18.05
N LEU A 215 -8.49 -6.35 -17.01
CA LEU A 215 -7.72 -6.12 -15.79
C LEU A 215 -7.52 -7.43 -15.02
N CYS A 216 -8.54 -8.29 -15.06
CA CYS A 216 -8.64 -9.53 -14.28
C CYS A 216 -8.96 -10.77 -15.16
N CYS A 217 -8.48 -10.81 -16.41
CA CYS A 217 -8.62 -12.00 -17.24
C CYS A 217 -7.62 -13.10 -16.83
N GLU A 218 -7.99 -14.38 -17.07
CA GLU A 218 -7.15 -15.56 -16.79
C GLU A 218 -5.86 -15.60 -17.61
#